data_cfd7efcc3448c2f30f1722c8dac614bb
#
_entry.id   cfd7efcc3448c2f30f1722c8dac614bb
#
_cell.length_a   1.000
_cell.length_b   1.000
_cell.length_c   1.000
_cell.angle_alpha   90.00
_cell.angle_beta   90.00
_cell.angle_gamma   90.00
#
_symmetry.space_group_name_H-M   'P 1'
#
loop_
_entity.id
_entity.type
_entity.pdbx_description
1 polymer ?
#
loop_
_entity_poly.entity_id
_entity_poly.type
_entity_poly.pdbx_seq_one_letter_code
_entity_poly.pdbx_strand_id
1 'polypeptide(L)'
;FSVETATGPIQSSELGRVLMHEHVFVISTEIQQNYPQEWGEEQVRIDDAIQRLNELKDSGIDTILDPTAIGLGRYIPRIQQVAKEIDLKIVCATGLYTFNELPHYYRRRTSSDVDALTTHFVQDIVEGFADTGVKAGVIKCATDKPGLTPDVERVLRACAQAHRETGCPITTHTNAETERGLDQQRIFNEEGVDLSRVVIGHCGDANDLDYLQQLLDAGSILGMDR
;
A
#
# COMPACT_ATOMS: atom_id res chain seq x y z
N PHE A 1 -8.25 -18.22 -6.22
CA PHE A 1 -8.65 -16.83 -6.58
C PHE A 1 -7.53 -16.13 -7.32
N SER A 2 -7.87 -15.10 -8.11
CA SER A 2 -6.92 -14.30 -8.86
C SER A 2 -6.30 -13.20 -7.99
N VAL A 3 -5.02 -12.88 -8.25
CA VAL A 3 -4.29 -11.76 -7.64
C VAL A 3 -3.70 -10.91 -8.76
N GLU A 4 -3.94 -9.61 -8.72
CA GLU A 4 -3.40 -8.66 -9.69
C GLU A 4 -1.92 -8.37 -9.43
N THR A 5 -1.10 -8.37 -10.47
CA THR A 5 0.33 -8.05 -10.41
C THR A 5 0.72 -7.03 -11.49
N ALA A 6 1.93 -6.48 -11.40
CA ALA A 6 2.45 -5.53 -12.39
C ALA A 6 2.56 -6.11 -13.82
N THR A 7 2.52 -7.45 -13.96
CA THR A 7 2.56 -8.16 -15.26
C THR A 7 1.22 -8.82 -15.62
N GLY A 8 0.16 -8.55 -14.86
CA GLY A 8 -1.17 -9.12 -15.06
C GLY A 8 -1.59 -10.08 -13.93
N PRO A 9 -2.81 -10.62 -14.01
CA PRO A 9 -3.36 -11.47 -12.96
C PRO A 9 -2.71 -12.87 -12.96
N ILE A 10 -2.51 -13.41 -11.75
CA ILE A 10 -2.03 -14.78 -11.52
C ILE A 10 -2.98 -15.51 -10.56
N GLN A 11 -2.87 -16.84 -10.46
CA GLN A 11 -3.56 -17.58 -9.40
C GLN A 11 -2.85 -17.40 -8.06
N SER A 12 -3.59 -17.35 -6.96
CA SER A 12 -3.00 -17.21 -5.62
C SER A 12 -2.02 -18.34 -5.26
N SER A 13 -2.17 -19.52 -5.85
CA SER A 13 -1.22 -20.64 -5.71
C SER A 13 0.15 -20.38 -6.36
N GLU A 14 0.25 -19.37 -7.23
CA GLU A 14 1.48 -18.99 -7.93
C GLU A 14 2.27 -17.91 -7.21
N LEU A 15 1.74 -17.35 -6.10
CA LEU A 15 2.44 -16.32 -5.31
C LEU A 15 3.76 -16.81 -4.71
N GLY A 16 3.84 -18.09 -4.33
CA GLY A 16 5.03 -18.63 -3.68
C GLY A 16 5.31 -17.96 -2.32
N ARG A 17 6.58 -17.67 -2.03
CA ARG A 17 6.98 -16.92 -0.83
C ARG A 17 6.83 -15.43 -1.08
N VAL A 18 6.08 -14.77 -0.19
CA VAL A 18 5.71 -13.36 -0.35
C VAL A 18 6.31 -12.51 0.76
N LEU A 19 7.00 -11.44 0.39
CA LEU A 19 7.26 -10.33 1.31
C LEU A 19 6.12 -9.31 1.21
N MET A 20 5.48 -9.05 2.35
CA MET A 20 4.20 -8.35 2.40
C MET A 20 4.32 -6.82 2.46
N HIS A 21 5.54 -6.26 2.51
CA HIS A 21 5.74 -4.82 2.65
C HIS A 21 7.13 -4.39 2.15
N GLU A 22 7.30 -4.34 0.82
CA GLU A 22 8.57 -3.99 0.19
C GLU A 22 8.38 -2.90 -0.87
N HIS A 23 8.95 -1.73 -0.61
CA HIS A 23 8.89 -0.62 -1.56
C HIS A 23 9.99 -0.73 -2.61
N VAL A 24 9.62 -0.79 -3.89
CA VAL A 24 10.59 -0.77 -4.99
C VAL A 24 11.21 0.64 -5.12
N PHE A 25 10.37 1.68 -5.10
CA PHE A 25 10.80 3.08 -5.13
C PHE A 25 9.96 3.93 -4.19
N VAL A 26 10.62 4.73 -3.36
CA VAL A 26 9.97 5.78 -2.56
C VAL A 26 10.57 7.13 -2.94
N ILE A 27 9.71 8.06 -3.34
CA ILE A 27 10.13 9.35 -3.87
C ILE A 27 9.06 10.41 -3.66
N SER A 28 9.46 11.67 -3.53
CA SER A 28 8.56 12.80 -3.71
C SER A 28 8.52 13.18 -5.20
N THR A 29 7.36 12.99 -5.84
CA THR A 29 7.19 13.25 -7.28
C THR A 29 7.50 14.71 -7.64
N GLU A 30 7.11 15.66 -6.79
CA GLU A 30 7.43 17.09 -7.02
C GLU A 30 8.94 17.34 -6.95
N ILE A 31 9.65 16.72 -6.01
CA ILE A 31 11.10 16.83 -5.90
C ILE A 31 11.77 16.22 -7.12
N GLN A 32 11.34 15.03 -7.54
CA GLN A 32 11.87 14.39 -8.75
C GLN A 32 11.70 15.27 -10.00
N GLN A 33 10.53 15.90 -10.15
CA GLN A 33 10.25 16.71 -11.34
C GLN A 33 10.99 18.04 -11.37
N ASN A 34 11.18 18.68 -10.22
CA ASN A 34 11.77 20.03 -10.14
C ASN A 34 13.25 20.01 -9.77
N TYR A 35 13.73 18.92 -9.16
CA TYR A 35 15.12 18.74 -8.74
C TYR A 35 15.61 17.35 -9.16
N PRO A 36 15.69 17.05 -10.47
CA PRO A 36 15.99 15.70 -10.97
C PRO A 36 17.36 15.18 -10.50
N GLN A 37 18.29 16.05 -10.15
CA GLN A 37 19.60 15.66 -9.59
C GLN A 37 19.47 14.92 -8.24
N GLU A 38 18.39 15.15 -7.46
CA GLU A 38 18.14 14.44 -6.19
C GLU A 38 17.71 12.99 -6.42
N TRP A 39 17.10 12.72 -7.56
CA TRP A 39 16.74 11.35 -7.97
C TRP A 39 17.90 10.67 -8.71
N GLY A 40 18.61 11.41 -9.56
CA GLY A 40 19.64 10.90 -10.46
C GLY A 40 19.07 10.32 -11.76
N GLU A 41 19.92 9.58 -12.46
CA GLU A 41 19.55 8.98 -13.74
C GLU A 41 18.49 7.88 -13.57
N GLU A 42 17.35 8.01 -14.25
CA GLU A 42 16.22 7.10 -14.15
C GLU A 42 16.61 5.65 -14.46
N GLN A 43 17.39 5.43 -15.56
CA GLN A 43 17.79 4.10 -15.97
C GLN A 43 18.69 3.42 -14.92
N VAL A 44 19.58 4.18 -14.28
CA VAL A 44 20.46 3.65 -13.22
C VAL A 44 19.62 3.15 -12.03
N ARG A 45 18.52 3.85 -11.68
CA ARG A 45 17.61 3.43 -10.61
C ARG A 45 16.81 2.18 -10.99
N ILE A 46 16.39 2.08 -12.24
CA ILE A 46 15.69 0.90 -12.76
C ILE A 46 16.64 -0.31 -12.76
N ASP A 47 17.87 -0.16 -13.24
CA ASP A 47 18.86 -1.23 -13.29
C ASP A 47 19.23 -1.72 -11.87
N ASP A 48 19.41 -0.82 -10.91
CA ASP A 48 19.65 -1.16 -9.49
C ASP A 48 18.46 -1.93 -8.89
N ALA A 49 17.22 -1.52 -9.18
CA ALA A 49 16.03 -2.23 -8.73
C ALA A 49 15.92 -3.64 -9.34
N ILE A 50 16.19 -3.80 -10.64
CA ILE A 50 16.21 -5.10 -11.33
C ILE A 50 17.26 -6.01 -10.68
N GLN A 51 18.47 -5.51 -10.45
CA GLN A 51 19.54 -6.30 -9.82
C GLN A 51 19.09 -6.78 -8.43
N ARG A 52 18.62 -5.88 -7.55
CA ARG A 52 18.21 -6.22 -6.17
C ARG A 52 17.04 -7.20 -6.12
N LEU A 53 16.06 -7.03 -7.01
CA LEU A 53 14.92 -7.94 -7.06
C LEU A 53 15.29 -9.32 -7.60
N ASN A 54 16.27 -9.42 -8.52
CA ASN A 54 16.82 -10.70 -8.93
C ASN A 54 17.59 -11.38 -7.79
N GLU A 55 18.42 -10.64 -7.03
CA GLU A 55 19.08 -11.14 -5.83
C GLU A 55 18.06 -11.65 -4.78
N LEU A 56 16.93 -10.92 -4.62
CA LEU A 56 15.84 -11.32 -3.76
C LEU A 56 15.17 -12.61 -4.25
N LYS A 57 14.92 -12.73 -5.56
CA LYS A 57 14.41 -13.95 -6.20
C LYS A 57 15.35 -15.13 -5.96
N ASP A 58 16.64 -14.95 -6.12
CA ASP A 58 17.67 -15.98 -5.90
C ASP A 58 17.72 -16.42 -4.43
N SER A 59 17.35 -15.56 -3.50
CA SER A 59 17.20 -15.90 -2.09
C SER A 59 15.95 -16.72 -1.77
N GLY A 60 15.09 -16.95 -2.76
CA GLY A 60 13.90 -17.80 -2.69
C GLY A 60 12.59 -17.05 -2.42
N ILE A 61 12.55 -15.73 -2.63
CA ILE A 61 11.31 -14.95 -2.61
C ILE A 61 10.71 -14.94 -4.02
N ASP A 62 9.41 -15.18 -4.13
CA ASP A 62 8.70 -15.29 -5.40
C ASP A 62 7.85 -14.06 -5.71
N THR A 63 7.41 -13.35 -4.67
CA THR A 63 6.51 -12.20 -4.81
C THR A 63 6.83 -11.14 -3.75
N ILE A 64 6.71 -9.88 -4.14
CA ILE A 64 6.64 -8.77 -3.19
C ILE A 64 5.29 -8.06 -3.32
N LEU A 65 4.80 -7.52 -2.20
CA LEU A 65 3.74 -6.55 -2.17
C LEU A 65 4.40 -5.17 -2.03
N ASP A 66 4.29 -4.36 -3.09
CA ASP A 66 4.80 -2.99 -3.10
C ASP A 66 3.69 -2.03 -2.64
N PRO A 67 3.69 -1.59 -1.37
CA PRO A 67 2.67 -0.72 -0.81
C PRO A 67 2.89 0.76 -1.14
N THR A 68 3.64 1.07 -2.19
CA THR A 68 3.87 2.44 -2.66
C THR A 68 2.59 3.02 -3.25
N ALA A 69 1.94 3.90 -2.48
CA ALA A 69 0.69 4.57 -2.82
C ALA A 69 0.92 6.04 -3.17
N ILE A 70 -0.18 6.79 -3.38
CA ILE A 70 -0.14 8.26 -3.49
C ILE A 70 0.50 8.82 -2.21
N GLY A 71 1.41 9.75 -2.34
CA GLY A 71 2.22 10.31 -1.23
C GLY A 71 3.61 9.68 -1.08
N LEU A 72 3.84 8.50 -1.69
CA LEU A 72 5.14 7.83 -1.72
C LEU A 72 5.76 7.80 -3.14
N GLY A 73 5.15 8.48 -4.10
CA GLY A 73 5.67 8.58 -5.47
C GLY A 73 5.36 7.38 -6.36
N ARG A 74 4.22 6.72 -6.14
CA ARG A 74 3.73 5.65 -7.01
C ARG A 74 3.77 6.07 -8.48
N TYR A 75 4.48 5.28 -9.32
CA TYR A 75 4.53 5.47 -10.76
C TYR A 75 4.59 4.11 -11.46
N ILE A 76 3.44 3.59 -11.85
CA ILE A 76 3.27 2.24 -12.38
C ILE A 76 4.09 1.96 -13.65
N PRO A 77 4.24 2.91 -14.62
CA PRO A 77 5.08 2.65 -15.80
C PRO A 77 6.54 2.27 -15.45
N ARG A 78 7.11 2.83 -14.37
CA ARG A 78 8.46 2.46 -13.90
C ARG A 78 8.45 1.04 -13.31
N ILE A 79 7.44 0.70 -12.51
CA ILE A 79 7.27 -0.66 -11.96
C ILE A 79 7.13 -1.68 -13.08
N GLN A 80 6.39 -1.37 -14.16
CA GLN A 80 6.25 -2.25 -15.32
C GLN A 80 7.58 -2.47 -16.05
N GLN A 81 8.44 -1.45 -16.14
CA GLN A 81 9.77 -1.62 -16.73
C GLN A 81 10.60 -2.62 -15.92
N VAL A 82 10.63 -2.48 -14.61
CA VAL A 82 11.32 -3.42 -13.71
C VAL A 82 10.71 -4.82 -13.82
N ALA A 83 9.38 -4.94 -13.71
CA ALA A 83 8.69 -6.23 -13.67
C ALA A 83 8.84 -7.06 -14.95
N LYS A 84 9.13 -6.44 -16.09
CA LYS A 84 9.40 -7.14 -17.37
C LYS A 84 10.76 -7.83 -17.42
N GLU A 85 11.71 -7.39 -16.60
CA GLU A 85 13.10 -7.86 -16.62
C GLU A 85 13.42 -8.84 -15.49
N ILE A 86 12.41 -9.19 -14.66
CA ILE A 86 12.60 -10.06 -13.48
C ILE A 86 11.58 -11.21 -13.47
N ASP A 87 11.92 -12.32 -12.85
CA ASP A 87 11.01 -13.45 -12.56
C ASP A 87 10.49 -13.40 -11.10
N LEU A 88 10.26 -12.18 -10.58
CA LEU A 88 9.63 -11.93 -9.28
C LEU A 88 8.34 -11.15 -9.51
N LYS A 89 7.27 -11.56 -8.86
CA LYS A 89 5.96 -10.92 -9.02
C LYS A 89 5.84 -9.70 -8.12
N ILE A 90 5.26 -8.61 -8.63
CA ILE A 90 5.03 -7.39 -7.89
C ILE A 90 3.54 -7.12 -7.80
N VAL A 91 2.96 -7.16 -6.60
CA VAL A 91 1.58 -6.75 -6.33
C VAL A 91 1.60 -5.25 -6.02
N CYS A 92 0.90 -4.45 -6.83
CA CYS A 92 0.87 -2.99 -6.69
C CYS A 92 -0.26 -2.54 -5.77
N ALA A 93 -0.04 -1.47 -5.00
CA ALA A 93 -1.02 -0.89 -4.11
C ALA A 93 -1.70 0.35 -4.68
N THR A 94 -3.01 0.48 -4.41
CA THR A 94 -3.70 1.77 -4.39
C THR A 94 -3.72 2.35 -2.98
N GLY A 95 -4.33 3.52 -2.79
CA GLY A 95 -4.44 4.17 -1.48
C GLY A 95 -3.68 5.47 -1.38
N LEU A 96 -3.57 5.98 -0.15
CA LEU A 96 -2.87 7.24 0.12
C LEU A 96 -2.08 7.16 1.43
N TYR A 97 -0.83 7.62 1.37
CA TYR A 97 0.09 7.67 2.50
C TYR A 97 0.24 9.11 3.00
N THR A 98 -0.27 9.37 4.17
CA THR A 98 -0.08 10.63 4.89
C THR A 98 -0.16 10.39 6.40
N PHE A 99 0.51 11.24 7.17
CA PHE A 99 0.49 11.17 8.63
C PHE A 99 -0.37 12.27 9.28
N ASN A 100 -0.73 13.29 8.51
CA ASN A 100 -1.42 14.43 9.06
C ASN A 100 -2.45 15.03 8.10
N GLU A 101 -2.01 15.55 6.95
CA GLU A 101 -2.85 16.30 6.02
C GLU A 101 -2.94 15.63 4.65
N LEU A 102 -4.11 15.73 4.04
CA LEU A 102 -4.31 15.33 2.65
C LEU A 102 -3.64 16.29 1.66
N PRO A 103 -3.19 15.79 0.51
CA PRO A 103 -2.86 16.64 -0.63
C PRO A 103 -4.00 17.60 -0.95
N HIS A 104 -3.64 18.84 -1.32
CA HIS A 104 -4.59 19.93 -1.60
C HIS A 104 -5.70 19.54 -2.59
N TYR A 105 -5.40 18.67 -3.54
CA TYR A 105 -6.37 18.12 -4.48
C TYR A 105 -7.57 17.49 -3.77
N TYR A 106 -7.36 16.63 -2.76
CA TYR A 106 -8.42 15.93 -2.03
C TYR A 106 -9.10 16.82 -0.99
N ARG A 107 -8.35 17.70 -0.35
CA ARG A 107 -8.91 18.63 0.67
C ARG A 107 -9.99 19.55 0.08
N ARG A 108 -9.94 19.85 -1.20
CA ARG A 108 -10.94 20.70 -1.89
C ARG A 108 -12.14 19.93 -2.45
N ARG A 109 -12.12 18.59 -2.38
CA ARG A 109 -13.18 17.73 -2.95
C ARG A 109 -13.90 16.98 -1.84
N THR A 110 -14.78 17.70 -1.13
CA THR A 110 -15.54 17.17 0.02
C THR A 110 -17.06 17.14 -0.22
N SER A 111 -17.52 17.54 -1.39
CA SER A 111 -18.94 17.84 -1.64
C SER A 111 -19.67 16.80 -2.51
N SER A 112 -19.08 15.64 -2.78
CA SER A 112 -19.74 14.55 -3.53
C SER A 112 -20.33 13.49 -2.58
N ASP A 113 -21.36 12.78 -3.02
CA ASP A 113 -21.98 11.67 -2.28
C ASP A 113 -20.98 10.54 -1.99
N VAL A 114 -19.98 10.35 -2.86
CA VAL A 114 -18.87 9.43 -2.68
C VAL A 114 -17.56 10.23 -2.60
N ASP A 115 -16.70 9.88 -1.64
CA ASP A 115 -15.41 10.54 -1.49
C ASP A 115 -14.53 10.32 -2.72
N ALA A 116 -13.86 11.39 -3.18
CA ALA A 116 -12.93 11.32 -4.31
C ALA A 116 -11.76 10.34 -4.08
N LEU A 117 -11.35 10.10 -2.83
CA LEU A 117 -10.38 9.06 -2.48
C LEU A 117 -10.94 7.68 -2.79
N THR A 118 -12.16 7.39 -2.32
CA THR A 118 -12.83 6.10 -2.58
C THR A 118 -12.97 5.86 -4.08
N THR A 119 -13.43 6.87 -4.83
CA THR A 119 -13.56 6.78 -6.29
C THR A 119 -12.26 6.39 -6.96
N HIS A 120 -11.15 7.04 -6.60
CA HIS A 120 -9.84 6.73 -7.18
C HIS A 120 -9.31 5.36 -6.76
N PHE A 121 -9.53 4.95 -5.50
CA PHE A 121 -9.08 3.63 -5.04
C PHE A 121 -9.84 2.51 -5.74
N VAL A 122 -11.16 2.65 -5.87
CA VAL A 122 -12.01 1.70 -6.61
C VAL A 122 -11.61 1.65 -8.09
N GLN A 123 -11.38 2.79 -8.73
CA GLN A 123 -10.92 2.86 -10.11
C GLN A 123 -9.60 2.10 -10.30
N ASP A 124 -8.59 2.35 -9.45
CA ASP A 124 -7.29 1.66 -9.49
C ASP A 124 -7.43 0.12 -9.37
N ILE A 125 -8.45 -0.35 -8.62
CA ILE A 125 -8.71 -1.78 -8.41
C ILE A 125 -9.49 -2.39 -9.56
N VAL A 126 -10.53 -1.71 -10.05
CA VAL A 126 -11.47 -2.28 -11.02
C VAL A 126 -11.03 -2.04 -12.46
N GLU A 127 -10.60 -0.83 -12.77
CA GLU A 127 -10.19 -0.43 -14.12
C GLU A 127 -8.67 -0.52 -14.30
N GLY A 128 -7.90 -0.10 -13.28
CA GLY A 128 -6.44 -0.07 -13.27
C GLY A 128 -5.86 1.33 -13.20
N PHE A 129 -4.55 1.41 -13.11
CA PHE A 129 -3.81 2.66 -12.99
C PHE A 129 -3.63 3.33 -14.36
N ALA A 130 -4.35 4.40 -14.62
CA ALA A 130 -4.32 5.11 -15.89
C ALA A 130 -4.42 4.14 -17.10
N ASP A 131 -3.61 4.35 -18.13
CA ASP A 131 -3.60 3.50 -19.35
C ASP A 131 -2.59 2.34 -19.27
N THR A 132 -2.15 1.95 -18.06
CA THR A 132 -1.10 0.92 -17.90
C THR A 132 -1.61 -0.51 -18.06
N GLY A 133 -2.89 -0.75 -17.86
CA GLY A 133 -3.49 -2.09 -17.78
C GLY A 133 -3.20 -2.83 -16.47
N VAL A 134 -2.39 -2.26 -15.56
CA VAL A 134 -2.11 -2.82 -14.23
C VAL A 134 -3.19 -2.41 -13.25
N LYS A 135 -3.67 -3.35 -12.44
CA LYS A 135 -4.65 -3.12 -11.37
C LYS A 135 -4.02 -3.23 -10.00
N ALA A 136 -4.63 -2.56 -9.03
CA ALA A 136 -4.21 -2.70 -7.64
C ALA A 136 -4.65 -4.06 -7.07
N GLY A 137 -3.73 -4.74 -6.39
CA GLY A 137 -4.00 -5.98 -5.64
C GLY A 137 -4.19 -5.76 -4.15
N VAL A 138 -3.93 -4.54 -3.65
CA VAL A 138 -4.03 -4.19 -2.23
C VAL A 138 -4.29 -2.69 -2.06
N ILE A 139 -4.93 -2.31 -0.95
CA ILE A 139 -5.17 -0.92 -0.55
C ILE A 139 -4.18 -0.56 0.55
N LYS A 140 -3.50 0.60 0.44
CA LYS A 140 -2.53 1.12 1.42
C LYS A 140 -3.03 2.39 2.09
N CYS A 141 -2.92 2.41 3.43
CA CYS A 141 -3.11 3.62 4.24
C CYS A 141 -2.07 3.69 5.37
N ALA A 142 -2.12 4.76 6.15
CA ALA A 142 -1.14 4.99 7.21
C ALA A 142 -1.77 5.73 8.41
N THR A 143 -1.26 5.41 9.59
CA THR A 143 -1.34 6.23 10.80
C THR A 143 0.04 6.31 11.43
N ASP A 144 0.37 7.45 12.02
CA ASP A 144 1.67 7.64 12.69
C ASP A 144 1.48 8.49 13.97
N LYS A 145 2.56 9.04 14.53
CA LYS A 145 2.57 9.81 15.78
C LYS A 145 1.43 10.84 15.93
N PRO A 146 1.03 11.60 14.88
CA PRO A 146 -0.11 12.51 15.00
C PRO A 146 -1.46 11.82 15.30
N GLY A 147 -1.57 10.53 15.03
CA GLY A 147 -2.80 9.76 15.24
C GLY A 147 -3.88 10.04 14.20
N LEU A 148 -5.14 9.92 14.64
CA LEU A 148 -6.30 10.15 13.78
C LEU A 148 -6.61 11.64 13.64
N THR A 149 -5.88 12.33 12.77
CA THR A 149 -6.33 13.65 12.32
C THR A 149 -7.57 13.49 11.42
N PRO A 150 -8.39 14.54 11.24
CA PRO A 150 -9.57 14.45 10.38
C PRO A 150 -9.25 13.97 8.95
N ASP A 151 -8.10 14.36 8.41
CA ASP A 151 -7.67 13.98 7.08
C ASP A 151 -7.20 12.50 7.06
N VAL A 152 -6.49 12.03 8.08
CA VAL A 152 -6.08 10.62 8.22
C VAL A 152 -7.30 9.71 8.38
N GLU A 153 -8.25 10.08 9.25
CA GLU A 153 -9.49 9.33 9.43
C GLU A 153 -10.27 9.23 8.10
N ARG A 154 -10.35 10.32 7.34
CA ARG A 154 -10.97 10.33 6.02
C ARG A 154 -10.31 9.32 5.05
N VAL A 155 -8.97 9.20 5.07
CA VAL A 155 -8.26 8.18 4.28
C VAL A 155 -8.64 6.77 4.71
N LEU A 156 -8.65 6.49 6.02
CA LEU A 156 -9.02 5.16 6.53
C LEU A 156 -10.44 4.77 6.13
N ARG A 157 -11.41 5.70 6.26
CA ARG A 157 -12.80 5.47 5.86
C ARG A 157 -12.94 5.26 4.36
N ALA A 158 -12.20 6.01 3.54
CA ALA A 158 -12.18 5.82 2.09
C ALA A 158 -11.58 4.45 1.70
N CYS A 159 -10.52 3.99 2.38
CA CYS A 159 -9.96 2.65 2.19
C CYS A 159 -10.96 1.55 2.57
N ALA A 160 -11.67 1.73 3.69
CA ALA A 160 -12.72 0.82 4.13
C ALA A 160 -13.86 0.71 3.11
N GLN A 161 -14.32 1.84 2.58
CA GLN A 161 -15.37 1.88 1.56
C GLN A 161 -14.91 1.19 0.27
N ALA A 162 -13.69 1.47 -0.20
CA ALA A 162 -13.11 0.79 -1.37
C ALA A 162 -12.97 -0.72 -1.15
N HIS A 163 -12.54 -1.15 0.04
CA HIS A 163 -12.50 -2.56 0.42
C HIS A 163 -13.89 -3.21 0.35
N ARG A 164 -14.91 -2.58 0.94
CA ARG A 164 -16.28 -3.12 0.94
C ARG A 164 -16.88 -3.24 -0.47
N GLU A 165 -16.55 -2.32 -1.34
CA GLU A 165 -17.04 -2.31 -2.72
C GLU A 165 -16.34 -3.36 -3.60
N THR A 166 -15.05 -3.58 -3.37
CA THR A 166 -14.22 -4.40 -4.28
C THR A 166 -13.76 -5.74 -3.70
N GLY A 167 -13.76 -5.88 -2.38
CA GLY A 167 -13.14 -7.01 -1.67
C GLY A 167 -11.60 -6.97 -1.63
N CYS A 168 -10.96 -5.91 -2.16
CA CYS A 168 -9.50 -5.77 -2.15
C CYS A 168 -8.98 -5.64 -0.72
N PRO A 169 -7.97 -6.44 -0.27
CA PRO A 169 -7.48 -6.40 1.10
C PRO A 169 -6.76 -5.08 1.42
N ILE A 170 -6.64 -4.79 2.72
CA ILE A 170 -5.99 -3.57 3.22
C ILE A 170 -4.67 -3.94 3.88
N THR A 171 -3.59 -3.22 3.56
CA THR A 171 -2.34 -3.19 4.33
C THR A 171 -2.07 -1.79 4.85
N THR A 172 -1.50 -1.70 6.05
CA THR A 172 -1.34 -0.40 6.70
C THR A 172 0.13 -0.12 7.02
N HIS A 173 0.40 1.12 7.36
CA HIS A 173 1.54 1.56 8.15
C HIS A 173 1.03 1.99 9.52
N THR A 174 1.71 1.59 10.59
CA THR A 174 1.49 2.12 11.94
C THR A 174 2.80 2.57 12.55
N ASN A 175 2.71 3.47 13.52
CA ASN A 175 3.83 3.72 14.43
C ASN A 175 3.69 2.79 15.64
N ALA A 176 4.63 1.86 15.80
CA ALA A 176 4.60 0.84 16.83
C ALA A 176 4.62 1.39 18.27
N GLU A 177 5.27 2.55 18.48
CA GLU A 177 5.39 3.19 19.80
C GLU A 177 4.09 3.84 20.27
N THR A 178 3.09 3.99 19.40
CA THR A 178 1.87 4.78 19.68
C THR A 178 0.58 3.96 19.54
N GLU A 179 0.66 2.64 19.41
CA GLU A 179 -0.48 1.70 19.36
C GLU A 179 -1.56 2.06 18.33
N ARG A 180 -1.17 2.71 17.22
CA ARG A 180 -2.11 3.24 16.22
C ARG A 180 -2.85 2.18 15.42
N GLY A 181 -2.43 0.91 15.50
CA GLY A 181 -3.18 -0.21 14.94
C GLY A 181 -4.57 -0.37 15.54
N LEU A 182 -4.75 -0.07 16.84
CA LEU A 182 -6.07 -0.10 17.49
C LEU A 182 -7.00 0.98 16.93
N ASP A 183 -6.47 2.17 16.64
CA ASP A 183 -7.24 3.23 15.98
C ASP A 183 -7.71 2.81 14.59
N GLN A 184 -6.83 2.15 13.81
CA GLN A 184 -7.16 1.63 12.48
C GLN A 184 -8.25 0.55 12.57
N GLN A 185 -8.10 -0.44 13.45
CA GLN A 185 -9.10 -1.50 13.65
C GLN A 185 -10.46 -0.94 14.05
N ARG A 186 -10.48 0.07 14.92
CA ARG A 186 -11.72 0.73 15.32
C ARG A 186 -12.44 1.35 14.14
N ILE A 187 -11.74 2.15 13.31
CA ILE A 187 -12.32 2.77 12.11
C ILE A 187 -12.79 1.72 11.11
N PHE A 188 -11.98 0.70 10.85
CA PHE A 188 -12.34 -0.37 9.91
C PHE A 188 -13.56 -1.16 10.39
N ASN A 189 -13.64 -1.45 11.68
CA ASN A 189 -14.80 -2.14 12.28
C ASN A 189 -16.07 -1.27 12.22
N GLU A 190 -15.96 0.04 12.51
CA GLU A 190 -17.08 1.00 12.36
C GLU A 190 -17.62 1.03 10.93
N GLU A 191 -16.73 0.91 9.93
CA GLU A 191 -17.07 0.85 8.51
C GLU A 191 -17.51 -0.54 8.03
N GLY A 192 -17.49 -1.57 8.90
CA GLY A 192 -17.92 -2.94 8.59
C GLY A 192 -16.93 -3.72 7.73
N VAL A 193 -15.64 -3.44 7.85
CA VAL A 193 -14.56 -4.21 7.23
C VAL A 193 -14.34 -5.51 8.01
N ASP A 194 -14.18 -6.63 7.32
CA ASP A 194 -13.68 -7.87 7.91
C ASP A 194 -12.19 -7.72 8.26
N LEU A 195 -11.89 -7.61 9.55
CA LEU A 195 -10.52 -7.38 10.03
C LEU A 195 -9.55 -8.51 9.65
N SER A 196 -10.03 -9.72 9.34
CA SER A 196 -9.19 -10.81 8.82
C SER A 196 -8.60 -10.51 7.43
N ARG A 197 -9.08 -9.44 6.77
CA ARG A 197 -8.60 -8.93 5.48
C ARG A 197 -7.70 -7.70 5.62
N VAL A 198 -7.29 -7.38 6.85
CA VAL A 198 -6.48 -6.21 7.18
C VAL A 198 -5.15 -6.65 7.79
N VAL A 199 -4.05 -6.20 7.18
CA VAL A 199 -2.69 -6.33 7.72
C VAL A 199 -2.34 -5.04 8.44
N ILE A 200 -2.09 -5.11 9.75
CA ILE A 200 -1.54 -4.01 10.54
C ILE A 200 -0.01 -4.05 10.40
N GLY A 201 0.55 -3.12 9.64
CA GLY A 201 1.98 -3.09 9.32
C GLY A 201 2.86 -2.60 10.47
N HIS A 202 4.13 -2.95 10.41
CA HIS A 202 5.20 -2.57 11.35
C HIS A 202 4.98 -3.06 12.79
N CYS A 203 4.23 -4.14 12.96
CA CYS A 203 4.04 -4.76 14.27
C CYS A 203 5.34 -5.36 14.83
N GLY A 204 6.30 -5.69 13.96
CA GLY A 204 7.62 -6.19 14.38
C GLY A 204 8.44 -5.17 15.17
N ASP A 205 8.17 -3.87 15.04
CA ASP A 205 8.80 -2.82 15.83
C ASP A 205 8.22 -2.68 17.25
N ALA A 206 7.06 -3.30 17.54
CA ALA A 206 6.42 -3.23 18.85
C ALA A 206 7.02 -4.26 19.82
N ASN A 207 7.31 -3.81 21.05
CA ASN A 207 7.74 -4.68 22.16
C ASN A 207 6.60 -4.98 23.14
N ASP A 208 5.42 -4.38 22.97
CA ASP A 208 4.25 -4.57 23.81
C ASP A 208 3.43 -5.77 23.29
N LEU A 209 3.58 -6.90 23.98
CA LEU A 209 2.87 -8.15 23.62
C LEU A 209 1.36 -8.04 23.88
N ASP A 210 0.92 -7.25 24.85
CA ASP A 210 -0.50 -7.05 25.15
C ASP A 210 -1.18 -6.26 24.02
N TYR A 211 -0.49 -5.25 23.48
CA TYR A 211 -0.94 -4.55 22.26
C TYR A 211 -1.05 -5.49 21.06
N LEU A 212 0.00 -6.29 20.79
CA LEU A 212 -0.02 -7.23 19.66
C LEU A 212 -1.13 -8.27 19.81
N GLN A 213 -1.36 -8.77 21.04
CA GLN A 213 -2.43 -9.72 21.32
C GLN A 213 -3.81 -9.09 21.08
N GLN A 214 -4.03 -7.84 21.48
CA GLN A 214 -5.29 -7.13 21.21
C GLN A 214 -5.58 -7.03 19.71
N LEU A 215 -4.56 -6.73 18.88
CA LEU A 215 -4.72 -6.68 17.41
C LEU A 215 -5.11 -8.05 16.84
N LEU A 216 -4.49 -9.12 17.33
CA LEU A 216 -4.82 -10.51 16.92
C LEU A 216 -6.22 -10.91 17.35
N ASP A 217 -6.59 -10.64 18.60
CA ASP A 217 -7.90 -11.00 19.15
C ASP A 217 -9.04 -10.28 18.42
N ALA A 218 -8.79 -9.09 17.91
CA ALA A 218 -9.73 -8.37 17.04
C ALA A 218 -9.81 -8.93 15.60
N GLY A 219 -8.89 -9.83 15.21
CA GLY A 219 -8.93 -10.60 13.97
C GLY A 219 -7.98 -10.16 12.87
N SER A 220 -7.19 -9.10 13.06
CA SER A 220 -6.25 -8.62 12.03
C SER A 220 -5.00 -9.49 11.92
N ILE A 221 -4.36 -9.42 10.75
CA ILE A 221 -3.05 -10.02 10.51
C ILE A 221 -1.98 -9.02 10.95
N LEU A 222 -0.96 -9.47 11.68
CA LEU A 222 0.18 -8.64 12.06
C LEU A 222 1.24 -8.67 10.96
N GLY A 223 1.61 -7.50 10.46
CA GLY A 223 2.75 -7.31 9.59
C GLY A 223 4.04 -7.24 10.41
N MET A 224 4.74 -8.38 10.49
CA MET A 224 6.06 -8.48 11.16
C MET A 224 7.16 -8.13 10.15
N ASP A 225 7.04 -6.96 9.54
CA ASP A 225 7.78 -6.50 8.36
C ASP A 225 8.99 -5.62 8.70
N ARG A 226 9.32 -5.48 9.96
CA ARG A 226 10.56 -4.88 10.51
C ARG A 226 10.99 -5.63 11.75
#